data_54e190033e4115b55cce06f8c40c676a
#
_entry.id   54e190033e4115b55cce06f8c40c676a
#
_cell.length_a   1.000
_cell.length_b   1.000
_cell.length_c   1.000
_cell.angle_alpha   90.00
_cell.angle_beta   90.00
_cell.angle_gamma   90.00
#
_symmetry.space_group_name_H-M   'P 1'
#
loop_
_entity.id
_entity.type
_entity.pdbx_description
1 polymer ?
#
loop_
_entity_poly.entity_id
_entity_poly.type
_entity_poly.pdbx_seq_one_letter_code
_entity_poly.pdbx_strand_id
1 'polypeptide(L)'
;MKEIREILGDLDIELLSLKDAGIHADIVEDGKTFEENAQIKAKAICEMTGEIVLADDSGLEIDYLNKEPGIYSARYMGEDTSYHIKNAKLIERLEGVPDEKRTARFVCAIAAAFPDGSMKTVRAAMEGRIGYKESGENGFGYDPIFYLPEYGCTSAEISMEEKNKISHR
;
A
#
# COMPACT_ATOMS: atom_id res chain seq x y z
N MET A 1 2.95 -10.20 -1.98
CA MET A 1 3.24 -11.38 -2.85
C MET A 1 2.01 -12.16 -3.26
N LYS A 2 1.13 -12.58 -2.35
CA LYS A 2 -0.06 -13.37 -2.70
C LYS A 2 -0.93 -12.68 -3.76
N GLU A 3 -1.28 -11.42 -3.55
CA GLU A 3 -2.08 -10.61 -4.48
C GLU A 3 -1.42 -10.50 -5.87
N ILE A 4 -0.12 -10.23 -5.91
CA ILE A 4 0.62 -10.12 -7.18
C ILE A 4 0.65 -11.45 -7.93
N ARG A 5 0.82 -12.57 -7.22
CA ARG A 5 0.75 -13.92 -7.83
C ARG A 5 -0.62 -14.23 -8.40
N GLU A 6 -1.69 -13.80 -7.72
CA GLU A 6 -3.06 -13.96 -8.21
C GLU A 6 -3.32 -13.14 -9.48
N ILE A 7 -2.84 -11.88 -9.50
CA ILE A 7 -3.00 -10.97 -10.64
C ILE A 7 -2.21 -11.45 -11.86
N LEU A 8 -0.99 -11.93 -11.66
CA LEU A 8 -0.08 -12.35 -12.75
C LEU A 8 -0.14 -13.84 -13.07
N GLY A 9 -1.02 -14.60 -12.40
CA GLY A 9 -1.08 -16.05 -12.49
C GLY A 9 -1.38 -16.61 -13.88
N ASP A 10 -2.02 -15.81 -14.74
CA ASP A 10 -2.34 -16.21 -16.13
C ASP A 10 -1.19 -15.95 -17.11
N LEU A 11 -0.12 -15.34 -16.65
CA LEU A 11 1.07 -15.09 -17.48
C LEU A 11 2.04 -16.27 -17.35
N ASP A 12 2.66 -16.65 -18.46
CA ASP A 12 3.70 -17.68 -18.51
C ASP A 12 5.04 -17.11 -18.01
N ILE A 13 5.08 -16.77 -16.71
CA ILE A 13 6.26 -16.25 -16.03
C ILE A 13 6.47 -16.94 -14.69
N GLU A 14 7.71 -17.08 -14.27
CA GLU A 14 8.05 -17.49 -12.92
C GLU A 14 8.15 -16.25 -12.02
N LEU A 15 7.32 -16.16 -10.99
CA LEU A 15 7.30 -15.03 -10.06
C LEU A 15 7.88 -15.46 -8.71
N LEU A 16 9.04 -14.90 -8.38
CA LEU A 16 9.77 -15.16 -7.13
C LEU A 16 9.70 -13.94 -6.20
N SER A 17 9.52 -14.16 -4.91
CA SER A 17 9.81 -13.13 -3.91
C SER A 17 11.31 -13.05 -3.64
N LEU A 18 11.77 -11.97 -3.02
CA LEU A 18 13.16 -11.86 -2.58
C LEU A 18 13.57 -13.05 -1.68
N LYS A 19 12.64 -13.49 -0.84
CA LYS A 19 12.86 -14.65 0.03
C LYS A 19 13.03 -15.94 -0.78
N ASP A 20 12.19 -16.18 -1.78
CA ASP A 20 12.27 -17.36 -2.65
C ASP A 20 13.58 -17.37 -3.46
N ALA A 21 14.05 -16.19 -3.84
CA ALA A 21 15.31 -15.99 -4.54
C ALA A 21 16.55 -15.99 -3.60
N GLY A 22 16.36 -16.10 -2.29
CA GLY A 22 17.44 -16.05 -1.31
C GLY A 22 18.13 -14.69 -1.21
N ILE A 23 17.44 -13.61 -1.59
CA ILE A 23 18.00 -12.26 -1.60
C ILE A 23 17.65 -11.54 -0.30
N HIS A 24 18.68 -11.05 0.38
CA HIS A 24 18.57 -10.18 1.53
C HIS A 24 19.15 -8.81 1.13
N ALA A 25 18.29 -7.81 1.04
CA ALA A 25 18.70 -6.46 0.68
C ALA A 25 18.10 -5.46 1.68
N ASP A 26 18.96 -4.61 2.22
CA ASP A 26 18.57 -3.48 3.04
C ASP A 26 18.58 -2.23 2.15
N ILE A 27 17.40 -1.86 1.67
CA ILE A 27 17.23 -0.76 0.71
C ILE A 27 16.68 0.45 1.45
N VAL A 28 17.42 1.55 1.38
CA VAL A 28 16.99 2.83 1.97
C VAL A 28 15.93 3.47 1.06
N GLU A 29 14.72 3.57 1.56
CA GLU A 29 13.60 4.22 0.89
C GLU A 29 13.55 5.70 1.31
N ASP A 30 14.35 6.52 0.67
CA ASP A 30 14.48 7.96 0.94
C ASP A 30 13.77 8.85 -0.11
N GLY A 31 12.95 8.26 -0.94
CA GLY A 31 12.11 8.97 -1.90
C GLY A 31 11.05 9.84 -1.21
N LYS A 32 10.55 10.82 -1.94
CA LYS A 32 9.51 11.75 -1.48
C LYS A 32 8.11 11.37 -1.95
N THR A 33 8.01 10.40 -2.83
CA THR A 33 6.74 9.90 -3.39
C THR A 33 6.73 8.38 -3.36
N PHE A 34 5.54 7.80 -3.47
CA PHE A 34 5.38 6.35 -3.63
C PHE A 34 6.10 5.83 -4.86
N GLU A 35 6.00 6.57 -5.97
CA GLU A 35 6.67 6.22 -7.23
C GLU A 35 8.19 6.18 -7.05
N GLU A 36 8.78 7.18 -6.41
CA GLU A 36 10.22 7.23 -6.15
C GLU A 36 10.69 6.04 -5.30
N ASN A 37 9.97 5.72 -4.22
CA ASN A 37 10.31 4.59 -3.36
C ASN A 37 10.19 3.25 -4.09
N ALA A 38 9.14 3.06 -4.88
CA ALA A 38 8.99 1.86 -5.72
C ALA A 38 10.14 1.73 -6.73
N GLN A 39 10.53 2.84 -7.36
CA GLN A 39 11.64 2.87 -8.32
C GLN A 39 12.98 2.55 -7.64
N ILE A 40 13.26 3.12 -6.49
CA ILE A 40 14.48 2.86 -5.71
C ILE A 40 14.61 1.36 -5.40
N LYS A 41 13.53 0.73 -4.94
CA LYS A 41 13.52 -0.70 -4.63
C LYS A 41 13.71 -1.56 -5.89
N ALA A 42 12.95 -1.29 -6.93
CA ALA A 42 13.02 -2.06 -8.18
C ALA A 42 14.41 -1.96 -8.82
N LYS A 43 14.97 -0.77 -8.89
CA LYS A 43 16.30 -0.53 -9.46
C LYS A 43 17.38 -1.26 -8.68
N ALA A 44 17.41 -1.13 -7.36
CA ALA A 44 18.44 -1.75 -6.52
C ALA A 44 18.47 -3.27 -6.69
N ILE A 45 17.31 -3.92 -6.67
CA ILE A 45 17.24 -5.37 -6.85
C ILE A 45 17.55 -5.81 -8.28
N CYS A 46 17.12 -5.04 -9.28
CA CYS A 46 17.44 -5.31 -10.69
C CYS A 46 18.96 -5.26 -10.93
N GLU A 47 19.65 -4.26 -10.37
CA GLU A 47 21.12 -4.15 -10.47
C GLU A 47 21.84 -5.32 -9.78
N MET A 48 21.29 -5.82 -8.67
CA MET A 48 21.84 -6.97 -7.94
C MET A 48 21.65 -8.30 -8.67
N THR A 49 20.54 -8.48 -9.37
CA THR A 49 20.12 -9.78 -9.91
C THR A 49 20.27 -9.89 -11.42
N GLY A 50 20.23 -8.78 -12.14
CA GLY A 50 20.16 -8.79 -13.61
C GLY A 50 18.82 -9.26 -14.17
N GLU A 51 17.81 -9.39 -13.33
CA GLU A 51 16.47 -9.86 -13.68
C GLU A 51 15.46 -8.71 -13.74
N ILE A 52 14.31 -8.95 -14.38
CA ILE A 52 13.18 -8.01 -14.31
C ILE A 52 12.63 -8.00 -12.89
N VAL A 53 12.48 -6.82 -12.30
CA VAL A 53 12.03 -6.65 -10.93
C VAL A 53 10.81 -5.76 -10.87
N LEU A 54 9.78 -6.24 -10.16
CA LEU A 54 8.63 -5.44 -9.74
C LEU A 54 8.79 -5.07 -8.27
N ALA A 55 8.61 -3.79 -7.96
CA ALA A 55 8.53 -3.33 -6.57
C ALA A 55 7.34 -2.41 -6.41
N ASP A 56 6.68 -2.52 -5.26
CA ASP A 56 5.57 -1.65 -4.91
C ASP A 56 5.91 -0.78 -3.71
N ASP A 57 5.29 0.40 -3.65
CA ASP A 57 5.20 1.21 -2.46
C ASP A 57 3.75 1.65 -2.29
N SER A 58 3.21 1.47 -1.10
CA SER A 58 1.79 1.67 -0.83
C SER A 58 1.59 2.37 0.50
N GLY A 59 0.51 3.12 0.61
CA GLY A 59 0.17 3.76 1.86
C GLY A 59 -1.20 4.40 1.84
N LEU A 60 -1.53 4.99 2.98
CA LEU A 60 -2.77 5.72 3.24
C LEU A 60 -2.50 7.21 3.22
N GLU A 61 -3.24 7.94 2.40
CA GLU A 61 -3.25 9.41 2.41
C GLU A 61 -4.57 9.91 2.97
N ILE A 62 -4.52 10.79 3.98
CA ILE A 62 -5.70 11.41 4.59
C ILE A 62 -5.65 12.91 4.31
N ASP A 63 -6.65 13.42 3.60
CA ASP A 63 -6.64 14.81 3.12
C ASP A 63 -6.58 15.83 4.24
N TYR A 64 -7.36 15.65 5.30
CA TYR A 64 -7.38 16.56 6.45
C TYR A 64 -6.03 16.61 7.20
N LEU A 65 -5.24 15.56 7.13
CA LEU A 65 -3.93 15.44 7.75
C LEU A 65 -2.78 15.73 6.78
N ASN A 66 -3.01 16.54 5.75
CA ASN A 66 -2.01 16.89 4.73
C ASN A 66 -1.37 15.67 4.08
N LYS A 67 -2.17 14.66 3.75
CA LYS A 67 -1.75 13.38 3.15
C LYS A 67 -0.97 12.45 4.09
N GLU A 68 -0.86 12.79 5.37
CA GLU A 68 -0.29 11.83 6.33
C GLU A 68 -1.22 10.61 6.53
N PRO A 69 -0.69 9.42 6.82
CA PRO A 69 0.73 9.08 6.99
C PRO A 69 1.52 8.96 5.67
N GLY A 70 0.87 8.86 4.50
CA GLY A 70 1.49 8.87 3.18
C GLY A 70 2.58 7.80 3.02
N ILE A 71 3.74 8.19 2.52
CA ILE A 71 4.89 7.29 2.33
C ILE A 71 5.42 6.69 3.64
N TYR A 72 5.03 7.24 4.79
CA TYR A 72 5.39 6.74 6.12
C TYR A 72 4.37 5.77 6.71
N SER A 73 3.38 5.32 5.94
CA SER A 73 2.27 4.50 6.42
C SER A 73 2.71 3.25 7.18
N ALA A 74 3.70 2.51 6.68
CA ALA A 74 4.18 1.30 7.34
C ALA A 74 4.91 1.58 8.66
N ARG A 75 5.62 2.70 8.73
CA ARG A 75 6.43 3.10 9.90
C ARG A 75 5.82 4.22 10.74
N TYR A 76 4.58 4.60 10.46
CA TYR A 76 3.84 5.58 11.25
C TYR A 76 3.84 5.17 12.73
N MET A 77 4.25 6.06 13.63
CA MET A 77 4.43 5.80 15.07
C MET A 77 5.44 4.69 15.40
N GLY A 78 6.29 4.27 14.44
CA GLY A 78 7.27 3.20 14.60
C GLY A 78 6.88 1.90 13.88
N GLU A 79 7.87 1.21 13.33
CA GLU A 79 7.65 -0.02 12.55
C GLU A 79 7.01 -1.14 13.39
N ASP A 80 7.39 -1.25 14.66
CA ASP A 80 6.91 -2.30 15.57
C ASP A 80 5.59 -1.96 16.26
N THR A 81 5.03 -0.77 16.02
CA THR A 81 3.75 -0.36 16.59
C THR A 81 2.61 -1.08 15.89
N SER A 82 1.69 -1.66 16.68
CA SER A 82 0.54 -2.37 16.10
C SER A 82 -0.36 -1.42 15.30
N TYR A 83 -1.00 -1.93 14.26
CA TYR A 83 -1.97 -1.15 13.47
C TYR A 83 -3.19 -0.73 14.29
N HIS A 84 -3.56 -1.50 15.29
CA HIS A 84 -4.62 -1.10 16.23
C HIS A 84 -4.31 0.25 16.90
N ILE A 85 -3.06 0.45 17.33
CA ILE A 85 -2.60 1.71 17.93
C ILE A 85 -2.53 2.82 16.86
N LYS A 86 -2.00 2.51 15.69
CA LYS A 86 -1.93 3.47 14.57
C LYS A 86 -3.31 3.95 14.14
N ASN A 87 -4.26 3.03 14.02
CA ASN A 87 -5.65 3.31 13.67
C ASN A 87 -6.33 4.19 14.72
N ALA A 88 -6.18 3.85 16.01
CA ALA A 88 -6.72 4.65 17.11
C ALA A 88 -6.17 6.08 17.11
N LYS A 89 -4.88 6.24 16.81
CA LYS A 89 -4.26 7.57 16.74
C LYS A 89 -4.78 8.40 15.58
N LEU A 90 -4.98 7.81 14.43
CA LEU A 90 -5.56 8.53 13.27
C LEU A 90 -7.00 8.94 13.53
N ILE A 91 -7.81 8.09 14.15
CA ILE A 91 -9.17 8.41 14.56
C ILE A 91 -9.18 9.57 15.57
N GLU A 92 -8.30 9.53 16.56
CA GLU A 92 -8.13 10.61 17.54
C GLU A 92 -7.80 11.96 16.86
N ARG A 93 -6.87 11.95 15.92
CA ARG A 93 -6.47 13.16 15.17
C ARG A 93 -7.60 13.72 14.29
N LEU A 94 -8.61 12.93 14.00
CA LEU A 94 -9.79 13.34 13.22
C LEU A 94 -11.02 13.58 14.07
N GLU A 95 -10.88 13.62 15.41
CA GLU A 95 -11.98 13.90 16.31
C GLU A 95 -12.62 15.26 15.98
N GLY A 96 -13.95 15.28 15.87
CA GLY A 96 -14.70 16.49 15.52
C GLY A 96 -14.66 16.89 14.04
N VAL A 97 -13.93 16.15 13.21
CA VAL A 97 -13.87 16.41 11.76
C VAL A 97 -15.07 15.77 11.07
N PRO A 98 -15.89 16.56 10.31
CA PRO A 98 -17.08 16.03 9.64
C PRO A 98 -16.71 15.10 8.48
N ASP A 99 -17.66 14.22 8.09
CA ASP A 99 -17.49 13.19 7.07
C ASP A 99 -16.87 13.71 5.77
N GLU A 100 -17.38 14.82 5.25
CA GLU A 100 -16.93 15.42 3.99
C GLU A 100 -15.47 15.88 3.99
N LYS A 101 -14.86 16.02 5.18
CA LYS A 101 -13.44 16.38 5.36
C LYS A 101 -12.56 15.21 5.77
N ARG A 102 -13.13 14.01 5.85
CA ARG A 102 -12.42 12.79 6.23
C ARG A 102 -12.00 11.95 5.02
N THR A 103 -12.00 12.55 3.85
CA THR A 103 -11.61 11.86 2.61
C THR A 103 -10.19 11.35 2.67
N ALA A 104 -9.99 10.16 2.14
CA ALA A 104 -8.72 9.47 2.17
C ALA A 104 -8.61 8.52 0.97
N ARG A 105 -7.41 8.02 0.72
CA ARG A 105 -7.18 6.99 -0.30
C ARG A 105 -6.06 6.06 0.10
N PHE A 106 -6.18 4.81 -0.29
CA PHE A 106 -5.03 3.94 -0.41
C PHE A 106 -4.36 4.19 -1.75
N VAL A 107 -3.05 4.34 -1.75
CA VAL A 107 -2.23 4.52 -2.95
C VAL A 107 -1.30 3.33 -3.08
N CYS A 108 -1.11 2.86 -4.31
CA CYS A 108 -0.07 1.91 -4.66
C CYS A 108 0.66 2.40 -5.90
N ALA A 109 1.97 2.52 -5.81
CA ALA A 109 2.85 2.70 -6.96
C ALA A 109 3.62 1.41 -7.20
N ILE A 110 3.67 0.96 -8.45
CA ILE A 110 4.44 -0.22 -8.86
C ILE A 110 5.44 0.22 -9.90
N ALA A 111 6.71 -0.10 -9.65
CA ALA A 111 7.79 0.12 -10.60
C ALA A 111 8.30 -1.22 -11.14
N ALA A 112 8.49 -1.31 -12.44
CA ALA A 112 9.14 -2.42 -13.11
C ALA A 112 10.50 -1.96 -13.62
N ALA A 113 11.57 -2.55 -13.12
CA ALA A 113 12.94 -2.29 -13.58
C ALA A 113 13.41 -3.42 -14.49
N PHE A 114 14.04 -3.06 -15.59
CA PHE A 114 14.53 -3.99 -16.59
C PHE A 114 16.07 -3.97 -16.65
N PRO A 115 16.71 -5.12 -16.98
CA PRO A 115 18.16 -5.21 -17.04
C PRO A 115 18.84 -4.24 -18.04
N ASP A 116 18.11 -3.77 -19.04
CA ASP A 116 18.60 -2.75 -19.99
C ASP A 116 18.66 -1.33 -19.43
N GLY A 117 18.27 -1.15 -18.16
CA GLY A 117 18.23 0.15 -17.48
C GLY A 117 16.89 0.90 -17.66
N SER A 118 15.96 0.38 -18.44
CA SER A 118 14.61 0.98 -18.57
C SER A 118 13.76 0.70 -17.33
N MET A 119 12.78 1.57 -17.10
CA MET A 119 11.86 1.46 -15.98
C MET A 119 10.47 1.94 -16.38
N LYS A 120 9.45 1.25 -15.90
CA LYS A 120 8.05 1.67 -16.04
C LYS A 120 7.42 1.78 -14.65
N THR A 121 6.64 2.81 -14.44
CA THR A 121 5.97 3.04 -13.16
C THR A 121 4.49 3.34 -13.38
N VAL A 122 3.64 2.74 -12.57
CA VAL A 122 2.21 2.99 -12.56
C VAL A 122 1.77 3.32 -11.14
N ARG A 123 0.72 4.13 -11.02
CA ARG A 123 0.09 4.48 -9.76
C ARG A 123 -1.41 4.24 -9.85
N ALA A 124 -1.98 3.65 -8.82
CA ALA A 124 -3.41 3.52 -8.65
C ALA A 124 -3.83 3.94 -7.24
N ALA A 125 -5.07 4.30 -7.08
CA ALA A 125 -5.63 4.69 -5.80
C ALA A 125 -7.04 4.10 -5.63
N MET A 126 -7.37 3.78 -4.39
CA MET A 126 -8.71 3.40 -3.97
C MET A 126 -9.24 4.49 -3.05
N GLU A 127 -10.24 5.24 -3.50
CA GLU A 127 -10.81 6.36 -2.75
C GLU A 127 -11.80 5.87 -1.67
N GLY A 128 -11.81 6.58 -0.56
CA GLY A 128 -12.73 6.33 0.55
C GLY A 128 -12.66 7.45 1.57
N ARG A 129 -12.95 7.14 2.80
CA ARG A 129 -12.81 8.07 3.93
C ARG A 129 -12.47 7.33 5.21
N ILE A 130 -12.02 8.06 6.22
CA ILE A 130 -11.72 7.49 7.53
C ILE A 130 -12.99 7.42 8.37
N GLY A 131 -13.29 6.22 8.89
CA GLY A 131 -14.39 5.98 9.80
C GLY A 131 -14.13 6.54 11.21
N TYR A 132 -15.09 6.34 12.09
CA TYR A 132 -15.02 6.84 13.47
C TYR A 132 -14.50 5.80 14.45
N LYS A 133 -14.43 4.56 14.06
CA LYS A 133 -13.94 3.42 14.84
C LYS A 133 -13.42 2.33 13.92
N GLU A 134 -12.64 1.41 14.46
CA GLU A 134 -12.28 0.19 13.75
C GLU A 134 -13.51 -0.71 13.57
N SER A 135 -13.69 -1.27 12.38
CA SER A 135 -14.74 -2.23 12.06
C SER A 135 -14.23 -3.25 11.04
N GLY A 136 -14.49 -4.52 11.29
CA GLY A 136 -14.09 -5.64 10.44
C GLY A 136 -12.75 -6.25 10.82
N GLU A 137 -12.54 -7.47 10.36
CA GLU A 137 -11.36 -8.28 10.66
C GLU A 137 -10.61 -8.77 9.42
N ASN A 138 -11.16 -8.49 8.24
CA ASN A 138 -10.53 -8.87 6.98
C ASN A 138 -9.44 -7.86 6.59
N GLY A 139 -8.61 -8.25 5.64
CA GLY A 139 -7.53 -7.39 5.17
C GLY A 139 -6.41 -7.23 6.18
N PHE A 140 -5.77 -6.07 6.19
CA PHE A 140 -4.63 -5.77 7.06
C PHE A 140 -4.45 -4.25 7.22
N GLY A 141 -3.58 -3.87 8.14
CA GLY A 141 -3.15 -2.48 8.29
C GLY A 141 -4.28 -1.52 8.66
N TYR A 142 -4.51 -0.53 7.80
CA TYR A 142 -5.51 0.51 8.01
C TYR A 142 -6.91 0.14 7.53
N ASP A 143 -7.12 -1.06 6.99
CA ASP A 143 -8.43 -1.49 6.48
C ASP A 143 -9.59 -1.30 7.47
N PRO A 144 -9.43 -1.58 8.78
CA PRO A 144 -10.52 -1.42 9.74
C PRO A 144 -11.06 0.00 9.91
N ILE A 145 -10.31 1.03 9.51
CA ILE A 145 -10.75 2.43 9.58
C ILE A 145 -11.01 3.05 8.21
N PHE A 146 -10.78 2.31 7.13
CA PHE A 146 -10.98 2.79 5.77
C PHE A 146 -12.39 2.48 5.29
N TYR A 147 -13.26 3.49 5.37
CA TYR A 147 -14.67 3.38 4.99
C TYR A 147 -14.86 3.56 3.49
N LEU A 148 -15.65 2.65 2.90
CA LEU A 148 -16.00 2.64 1.48
C LEU A 148 -17.45 3.12 1.34
N PRO A 149 -17.70 4.38 0.93
CA PRO A 149 -19.07 4.93 0.87
C PRO A 149 -20.02 4.11 -0.03
N GLU A 150 -19.51 3.57 -1.12
CA GLU A 150 -20.31 2.76 -2.07
C GLU A 150 -20.74 1.42 -1.47
N TYR A 151 -20.00 0.88 -0.51
CA TYR A 151 -20.30 -0.38 0.17
C TYR A 151 -21.01 -0.19 1.52
N GLY A 152 -20.99 1.02 2.06
CA GLY A 152 -21.56 1.33 3.36
C GLY A 152 -20.82 0.68 4.55
N CYS A 153 -19.56 0.28 4.37
CA CYS A 153 -18.75 -0.38 5.38
C CYS A 153 -17.25 -0.15 5.14
N THR A 154 -16.41 -0.62 6.05
CA THR A 154 -14.95 -0.53 5.87
C THR A 154 -14.41 -1.61 4.93
N SER A 155 -13.22 -1.39 4.40
CA SER A 155 -12.52 -2.39 3.58
C SER A 155 -12.14 -3.65 4.35
N ALA A 156 -12.16 -3.63 5.69
CA ALA A 156 -12.02 -4.81 6.53
C ALA A 156 -13.31 -5.61 6.73
N GLU A 157 -14.44 -5.08 6.31
CA GLU A 157 -15.76 -5.74 6.40
C GLU A 157 -16.20 -6.43 5.11
N ILE A 158 -15.49 -6.20 4.01
CA ILE A 158 -15.75 -6.88 2.74
C ILE A 158 -14.83 -8.09 2.57
N SER A 159 -15.23 -9.03 1.71
CA SER A 159 -14.38 -10.19 1.40
C SER A 159 -13.12 -9.79 0.64
N MET A 160 -12.09 -10.62 0.70
CA MET A 160 -10.88 -10.43 -0.09
C MET A 160 -11.16 -10.39 -1.59
N GLU A 161 -12.12 -11.21 -2.05
CA GLU A 161 -12.57 -11.24 -3.44
C GLU A 161 -13.15 -9.88 -3.87
N GLU A 162 -14.04 -9.30 -3.05
CA GLU A 162 -14.62 -7.98 -3.32
C GLU A 162 -13.56 -6.89 -3.27
N LYS A 163 -12.68 -6.93 -2.28
CA LYS A 163 -11.58 -5.98 -2.14
C LYS A 163 -10.63 -6.02 -3.35
N ASN A 164 -10.31 -7.19 -3.85
CA ASN A 164 -9.42 -7.35 -5.02
C ASN A 164 -9.98 -6.72 -6.30
N LYS A 165 -11.31 -6.59 -6.42
CA LYS A 165 -11.95 -5.93 -7.57
C LYS A 165 -11.77 -4.41 -7.57
N ILE A 166 -11.60 -3.80 -6.41
CA ILE A 166 -11.57 -2.35 -6.23
C ILE A 166 -10.26 -1.83 -5.67
N SER A 167 -9.38 -2.73 -5.23
CA SER A 167 -8.10 -2.40 -4.59
C SER A 167 -7.20 -1.56 -5.49
N HIS A 168 -6.39 -0.75 -4.84
CA HIS A 168 -5.33 0.06 -5.43
C HIS A 168 -4.15 -0.75 -6.00
N ARG A 169 -4.08 -2.06 -5.73
CA ARG A 169 -3.07 -3.01 -6.27
C ARG A 169 -3.56 -3.79 -7.45
#